data_004d8684f16845903e1b05bf8e95ffaa
#
_entry.id   004d8684f16845903e1b05bf8e95ffaa
#
_cell.length_a   1.000
_cell.length_b   1.000
_cell.length_c   1.000
_cell.angle_alpha   90.00
_cell.angle_beta   90.00
_cell.angle_gamma   90.00
#
_symmetry.space_group_name_H-M   'P 1'
#
loop_
_entity.id
_entity.type
_entity.pdbx_description
1 polymer ?
#
loop_
_entity_poly.entity_id
_entity_poly.type
_entity_poly.pdbx_seq_one_letter_code
_entity_poly.pdbx_strand_id
1 'polypeptide(L)'
;RKICVIDGRVGFIGGMNIAKRYVKGTGKQKWRDTHLRIEGGGVYALQRAFLIDWYFVDRTLVSNRKYYPPVDSKIRNNCLVQVVTSSPIAPWPDIMQGYVRILLQAQKYVYMETPYFLPTEPVLFAMRTAALAGVDIRLLMPRHSDARMVEWASRSYLMEAIEAGVKVYLYTGGFNHSKLLVSDDNL
;
A
#
# COMPACT_ATOMS: atom_id res chain seq x y z
N ARG A 1 -0.50 -9.65 -5.47
CA ARG A 1 -1.49 -8.55 -5.43
C ARG A 1 -2.80 -9.04 -4.85
N LYS A 2 -3.59 -8.15 -4.26
CA LYS A 2 -4.92 -8.44 -3.72
C LYS A 2 -5.91 -7.54 -4.44
N ILE A 3 -6.28 -7.97 -5.64
CA ILE A 3 -7.16 -7.24 -6.56
C ILE A 3 -8.40 -8.09 -6.79
N CYS A 4 -9.57 -7.47 -6.72
CA CYS A 4 -10.82 -8.04 -7.16
C CYS A 4 -11.50 -7.03 -8.08
N VAL A 5 -11.87 -7.45 -9.29
CA VAL A 5 -12.61 -6.60 -10.22
C VAL A 5 -13.92 -7.29 -10.56
N ILE A 6 -15.02 -6.57 -10.47
CA ILE A 6 -16.36 -7.08 -10.74
C ILE A 6 -16.89 -6.35 -11.98
N ASP A 7 -17.20 -7.13 -13.01
CA ASP A 7 -17.80 -6.69 -14.29
C ASP A 7 -17.04 -5.55 -14.99
N GLY A 8 -15.73 -5.35 -14.65
CA GLY A 8 -14.94 -4.22 -15.15
C GLY A 8 -15.44 -2.84 -14.68
N ARG A 9 -16.35 -2.79 -13.70
CA ARG A 9 -17.00 -1.57 -13.21
C ARG A 9 -16.60 -1.18 -11.79
N VAL A 10 -16.36 -2.16 -10.94
CA VAL A 10 -15.96 -1.98 -9.55
C VAL A 10 -14.68 -2.73 -9.30
N GLY A 11 -13.70 -2.06 -8.73
CA GLY A 11 -12.42 -2.64 -8.33
C GLY A 11 -12.20 -2.54 -6.83
N PHE A 12 -11.57 -3.56 -6.25
CA PHE A 12 -11.14 -3.57 -4.87
C PHE A 12 -9.64 -3.84 -4.83
N ILE A 13 -8.93 -3.07 -4.00
CA ILE A 13 -7.49 -3.22 -3.77
C ILE A 13 -7.14 -2.84 -2.33
N GLY A 14 -6.24 -3.57 -1.72
CA GLY A 14 -5.77 -3.28 -0.37
C GLY A 14 -4.97 -4.41 0.24
N GLY A 15 -4.76 -4.39 1.55
CA GLY A 15 -3.97 -5.39 2.28
C GLY A 15 -4.75 -6.65 2.65
N MET A 16 -6.08 -6.64 2.61
CA MET A 16 -6.93 -7.74 3.07
C MET A 16 -6.86 -8.98 2.17
N ASN A 17 -6.64 -10.14 2.76
CA ASN A 17 -6.75 -11.43 2.08
C ASN A 17 -8.12 -12.07 2.33
N ILE A 18 -8.50 -13.03 1.48
CA ILE A 18 -9.66 -13.89 1.72
C ILE A 18 -9.26 -14.96 2.75
N ALA A 19 -9.35 -14.59 4.04
CA ALA A 19 -8.97 -15.48 5.14
C ALA A 19 -9.81 -15.22 6.41
N LYS A 20 -10.08 -16.27 7.18
CA LYS A 20 -10.91 -16.21 8.41
C LYS A 20 -10.38 -15.18 9.42
N ARG A 21 -9.07 -14.96 9.49
CA ARG A 21 -8.45 -14.01 10.43
C ARG A 21 -8.90 -12.56 10.24
N TYR A 22 -9.29 -12.16 9.03
CA TYR A 22 -9.84 -10.81 8.79
C TYR A 22 -11.29 -10.65 9.26
N VAL A 23 -12.02 -11.76 9.44
CA VAL A 23 -13.41 -11.74 9.91
C VAL A 23 -13.49 -12.02 11.42
N LYS A 24 -12.77 -13.05 11.88
CA LYS A 24 -12.87 -13.55 13.26
C LYS A 24 -11.66 -13.20 14.13
N GLY A 25 -10.57 -12.66 13.54
CA GLY A 25 -9.29 -12.51 14.21
C GLY A 25 -8.54 -13.85 14.36
N THR A 26 -7.45 -13.81 15.13
CA THR A 26 -6.64 -14.99 15.49
C THR A 26 -6.58 -15.06 17.03
N GLY A 27 -7.32 -15.99 17.63
CA GLY A 27 -7.50 -16.05 19.07
C GLY A 27 -8.16 -14.76 19.60
N LYS A 28 -7.50 -14.06 20.53
CA LYS A 28 -7.96 -12.77 21.07
C LYS A 28 -7.55 -11.57 20.21
N GLN A 29 -6.72 -11.76 19.20
CA GLN A 29 -6.15 -10.69 18.39
C GLN A 29 -7.04 -10.38 17.18
N LYS A 30 -7.58 -9.18 17.15
CA LYS A 30 -8.33 -8.67 15.98
C LYS A 30 -7.33 -8.29 14.87
N TRP A 31 -7.71 -8.55 13.62
CA TRP A 31 -6.98 -8.10 12.44
C TRP A 31 -7.67 -6.88 11.85
N ARG A 32 -6.88 -5.82 11.67
CA ARG A 32 -7.31 -4.60 10.97
C ARG A 32 -6.55 -4.50 9.66
N ASP A 33 -7.26 -4.11 8.62
CA ASP A 33 -6.66 -3.79 7.33
C ASP A 33 -7.45 -2.67 6.64
N THR A 34 -6.84 -2.04 5.65
CA THR A 34 -7.49 -1.05 4.81
C THR A 34 -7.63 -1.59 3.40
N HIS A 35 -8.82 -1.41 2.83
CA HIS A 35 -9.17 -1.85 1.50
C HIS A 35 -9.97 -0.76 0.80
N LEU A 36 -9.60 -0.45 -0.43
CA LEU A 36 -10.24 0.57 -1.24
C LEU A 36 -11.24 -0.06 -2.20
N ARG A 37 -12.39 0.57 -2.35
CA ARG A 37 -13.34 0.33 -3.43
C ARG A 37 -13.22 1.48 -4.43
N ILE A 38 -13.02 1.15 -5.70
CA ILE A 38 -12.81 2.09 -6.80
C ILE A 38 -13.89 1.86 -7.85
N GLU A 39 -14.44 2.94 -8.36
CA GLU A 39 -15.35 2.96 -9.51
C GLU A 39 -14.83 3.93 -10.58
N GLY A 40 -15.28 3.78 -11.80
CA GLY A 40 -14.87 4.64 -12.89
C GLY A 40 -13.62 4.16 -13.61
N GLY A 41 -12.94 5.06 -14.31
CA GLY A 41 -11.81 4.73 -15.19
C GLY A 41 -10.61 4.07 -14.49
N GLY A 42 -10.41 4.32 -13.19
CA GLY A 42 -9.36 3.69 -12.40
C GLY A 42 -9.46 2.17 -12.31
N VAL A 43 -10.67 1.61 -12.49
CA VAL A 43 -10.91 0.16 -12.50
C VAL A 43 -10.20 -0.53 -13.65
N TYR A 44 -10.06 0.14 -14.79
CA TYR A 44 -9.38 -0.44 -15.96
C TYR A 44 -7.91 -0.74 -15.71
N ALA A 45 -7.25 0.09 -14.91
CA ALA A 45 -5.87 -0.15 -14.53
C ALA A 45 -5.73 -1.37 -13.60
N LEU A 46 -6.67 -1.57 -12.66
CA LEU A 46 -6.74 -2.78 -11.83
C LEU A 46 -7.06 -4.02 -12.67
N GLN A 47 -8.00 -3.93 -13.59
CA GLN A 47 -8.34 -4.99 -14.54
C GLN A 47 -7.13 -5.40 -15.37
N ARG A 48 -6.39 -4.43 -15.91
CA ARG A 48 -5.15 -4.68 -16.65
C ARG A 48 -4.11 -5.40 -15.79
N ALA A 49 -3.90 -4.94 -14.56
CA ALA A 49 -2.94 -5.56 -13.65
C ALA A 49 -3.31 -7.01 -13.34
N PHE A 50 -4.61 -7.31 -13.13
CA PHE A 50 -5.11 -8.66 -12.95
C PHE A 50 -4.90 -9.52 -14.21
N LEU A 51 -5.25 -9.02 -15.40
CA LEU A 51 -5.15 -9.78 -16.63
C LEU A 51 -3.70 -10.09 -17.04
N ILE A 52 -2.74 -9.24 -16.67
CA ILE A 52 -1.31 -9.53 -16.82
C ILE A 52 -0.91 -10.72 -15.95
N ASP A 53 -1.33 -10.75 -14.68
CA ASP A 53 -1.07 -11.87 -13.78
C ASP A 53 -1.79 -13.14 -14.25
N TRP A 54 -3.01 -13.02 -14.76
CA TRP A 54 -3.77 -14.13 -15.35
C TRP A 54 -3.04 -14.73 -16.54
N TYR A 55 -2.59 -13.90 -17.48
CA TYR A 55 -1.81 -14.35 -18.64
C TYR A 55 -0.53 -15.09 -18.21
N PHE A 56 0.12 -14.64 -17.17
CA PHE A 56 1.33 -15.29 -16.65
C PHE A 56 1.07 -16.74 -16.21
N VAL A 57 -0.11 -17.02 -15.63
CA VAL A 57 -0.50 -18.33 -15.12
C VAL A 57 -1.10 -19.20 -16.21
N ASP A 58 -2.08 -18.67 -16.95
CA ASP A 58 -2.94 -19.42 -17.87
C ASP A 58 -2.48 -19.36 -19.33
N ARG A 59 -1.58 -18.45 -19.66
CA ARG A 59 -1.10 -18.17 -21.02
C ARG A 59 -2.19 -17.76 -22.03
N THR A 60 -3.40 -17.48 -21.54
CA THR A 60 -4.52 -17.00 -22.36
C THR A 60 -4.56 -15.49 -22.38
N LEU A 61 -4.44 -14.88 -23.55
CA LEU A 61 -4.58 -13.44 -23.70
C LEU A 61 -6.06 -13.04 -23.71
N VAL A 62 -6.48 -12.40 -22.62
CA VAL A 62 -7.84 -11.88 -22.46
C VAL A 62 -7.87 -10.40 -22.82
N SER A 63 -8.30 -10.09 -24.06
CA SER A 63 -8.29 -8.72 -24.62
C SER A 63 -9.66 -8.20 -25.07
N ASN A 64 -10.72 -8.94 -24.78
CA ASN A 64 -12.06 -8.60 -25.26
C ASN A 64 -12.59 -7.32 -24.57
N ARG A 65 -13.22 -6.44 -25.36
CA ARG A 65 -13.83 -5.18 -24.86
C ARG A 65 -14.90 -5.38 -23.79
N LYS A 66 -15.52 -6.56 -23.69
CA LYS A 66 -16.49 -6.88 -22.62
C LYS A 66 -15.90 -6.73 -21.21
N TYR A 67 -14.58 -6.87 -21.06
CA TYR A 67 -13.88 -6.69 -19.79
C TYR A 67 -13.57 -5.21 -19.45
N TYR A 68 -13.86 -4.29 -20.39
CA TYR A 68 -13.64 -2.85 -20.27
C TYR A 68 -14.91 -2.09 -20.69
N PRO A 69 -16.02 -2.29 -19.96
CA PRO A 69 -17.28 -1.63 -20.29
C PRO A 69 -17.14 -0.10 -20.16
N PRO A 70 -17.92 0.71 -20.86
CA PRO A 70 -17.93 2.14 -20.69
C PRO A 70 -18.18 2.55 -19.23
N VAL A 71 -17.52 3.60 -18.79
CA VAL A 71 -17.74 4.17 -17.45
C VAL A 71 -19.16 4.72 -17.38
N ASP A 72 -19.86 4.43 -16.29
CA ASP A 72 -21.21 4.96 -16.06
C ASP A 72 -21.12 6.49 -15.86
N SER A 73 -21.92 7.24 -16.59
CA SER A 73 -21.99 8.71 -16.52
C SER A 73 -22.47 9.24 -15.16
N LYS A 74 -23.09 8.39 -14.33
CA LYS A 74 -23.50 8.72 -12.97
C LYS A 74 -22.35 8.73 -11.96
N ILE A 75 -21.19 8.16 -12.33
CA ILE A 75 -20.02 8.15 -11.45
C ILE A 75 -19.41 9.55 -11.43
N ARG A 76 -19.28 10.11 -10.24
CA ARG A 76 -18.62 11.40 -10.04
C ARG A 76 -17.11 11.18 -10.05
N ASN A 77 -16.42 11.72 -11.06
CA ASN A 77 -14.95 11.72 -11.15
C ASN A 77 -14.40 12.90 -10.32
N ASN A 78 -14.21 12.69 -9.04
CA ASN A 78 -13.67 13.69 -8.12
C ASN A 78 -12.32 13.29 -7.51
N CYS A 79 -11.76 12.15 -7.90
CA CYS A 79 -10.47 11.65 -7.44
C CYS A 79 -9.60 11.25 -8.62
N LEU A 80 -8.35 11.73 -8.62
CA LEU A 80 -7.33 11.21 -9.54
C LEU A 80 -6.76 9.91 -8.97
N VAL A 81 -6.75 8.85 -9.78
CA VAL A 81 -6.23 7.53 -9.38
C VAL A 81 -5.19 7.07 -10.38
N GLN A 82 -4.02 6.71 -9.88
CA GLN A 82 -2.96 6.06 -10.65
C GLN A 82 -2.64 4.70 -10.04
N VAL A 83 -2.64 3.65 -10.85
CA VAL A 83 -2.21 2.32 -10.43
C VAL A 83 -0.77 2.10 -10.89
N VAL A 84 0.14 2.01 -9.93
CA VAL A 84 1.56 1.72 -10.16
C VAL A 84 1.82 0.26 -9.85
N THR A 85 2.47 -0.44 -10.77
CA THR A 85 2.86 -1.84 -10.60
C THR A 85 4.37 -1.96 -10.59
N SER A 86 4.88 -2.91 -9.81
CA SER A 86 6.29 -3.28 -9.80
C SER A 86 6.42 -4.79 -10.02
N SER A 87 7.47 -5.20 -10.70
CA SER A 87 7.77 -6.60 -11.01
C SER A 87 9.25 -6.88 -10.78
N PRO A 88 9.63 -8.10 -10.31
CA PRO A 88 11.04 -8.47 -10.17
C PRO A 88 11.85 -8.44 -11.48
N ILE A 89 11.15 -8.53 -12.62
CA ILE A 89 11.78 -8.48 -13.95
C ILE A 89 11.72 -7.08 -14.59
N ALA A 90 11.07 -6.11 -13.93
CA ALA A 90 11.05 -4.74 -14.41
C ALA A 90 12.45 -4.10 -14.23
N PRO A 91 12.91 -3.25 -15.17
CA PRO A 91 14.23 -2.62 -15.08
C PRO A 91 14.30 -1.63 -13.89
N TRP A 92 13.16 -1.16 -13.40
CA TRP A 92 13.08 -0.16 -12.35
C TRP A 92 12.12 -0.59 -11.23
N PRO A 93 12.46 -0.30 -9.97
CA PRO A 93 11.60 -0.56 -8.83
C PRO A 93 10.58 0.59 -8.63
N ASP A 94 9.61 0.70 -9.55
CA ASP A 94 8.72 1.86 -9.67
C ASP A 94 7.99 2.22 -8.37
N ILE A 95 7.49 1.23 -7.62
CA ILE A 95 6.81 1.49 -6.34
C ILE A 95 7.79 2.09 -5.32
N MET A 96 9.01 1.56 -5.23
CA MET A 96 10.04 2.10 -4.34
C MET A 96 10.38 3.56 -4.71
N GLN A 97 10.55 3.84 -6.02
CA GLN A 97 10.81 5.19 -6.50
C GLN A 97 9.64 6.14 -6.16
N GLY A 98 8.40 5.65 -6.25
CA GLY A 98 7.22 6.37 -5.81
C GLY A 98 7.29 6.76 -4.33
N TYR A 99 7.64 5.82 -3.45
CA TYR A 99 7.83 6.11 -2.02
C TYR A 99 8.92 7.17 -1.77
N VAL A 100 10.09 7.00 -2.41
CA VAL A 100 11.19 7.95 -2.31
C VAL A 100 10.76 9.34 -2.75
N ARG A 101 10.06 9.44 -3.88
CA ARG A 101 9.57 10.71 -4.41
C ARG A 101 8.59 11.39 -3.45
N ILE A 102 7.62 10.67 -2.93
CA ILE A 102 6.64 11.21 -1.98
C ILE A 102 7.35 11.75 -0.73
N LEU A 103 8.27 10.96 -0.15
CA LEU A 103 9.02 11.36 1.03
C LEU A 103 9.85 12.62 0.81
N LEU A 104 10.54 12.73 -0.34
CA LEU A 104 11.40 13.89 -0.64
C LEU A 104 10.62 15.13 -1.09
N GLN A 105 9.38 14.97 -1.57
CA GLN A 105 8.53 16.10 -1.99
C GLN A 105 7.61 16.61 -0.89
N ALA A 106 7.42 15.86 0.18
CA ALA A 106 6.61 16.26 1.31
C ALA A 106 7.14 17.53 1.96
N GLN A 107 6.25 18.47 2.27
CA GLN A 107 6.58 19.76 2.88
C GLN A 107 6.02 19.89 4.30
N LYS A 108 4.94 19.19 4.63
CA LYS A 108 4.26 19.32 5.92
C LYS A 108 4.32 18.01 6.70
N TYR A 109 3.81 16.92 6.12
CA TYR A 109 3.72 15.65 6.82
C TYR A 109 3.73 14.43 5.88
N VAL A 110 4.19 13.30 6.42
CA VAL A 110 3.99 11.96 5.84
C VAL A 110 3.58 11.01 6.96
N TYR A 111 2.40 10.41 6.83
CA TYR A 111 1.90 9.40 7.75
C TYR A 111 1.86 8.04 7.07
N MET A 112 2.48 7.06 7.69
CA MET A 112 2.64 5.72 7.15
C MET A 112 2.07 4.67 8.09
N GLU A 113 1.36 3.69 7.53
CA GLU A 113 1.00 2.46 8.21
C GLU A 113 1.65 1.27 7.51
N THR A 114 2.34 0.41 8.26
CA THR A 114 2.87 -0.85 7.73
C THR A 114 2.89 -1.93 8.81
N PRO A 115 2.54 -3.19 8.48
CA PRO A 115 2.69 -4.30 9.44
C PRO A 115 4.16 -4.66 9.68
N TYR A 116 5.04 -4.35 8.72
CA TYR A 116 6.44 -4.73 8.73
C TYR A 116 7.29 -3.56 8.24
N PHE A 117 8.00 -2.93 9.14
CA PHE A 117 8.91 -1.84 8.79
C PHE A 117 10.27 -2.43 8.40
N LEU A 118 10.39 -2.81 7.16
CA LEU A 118 11.61 -3.31 6.52
C LEU A 118 11.93 -2.45 5.30
N PRO A 119 12.31 -1.19 5.50
CA PRO A 119 12.57 -0.27 4.40
C PRO A 119 13.80 -0.70 3.62
N THR A 120 13.78 -0.45 2.32
CA THR A 120 15.03 -0.47 1.53
C THR A 120 15.85 0.76 1.88
N GLU A 121 17.16 0.70 1.67
CA GLU A 121 18.06 1.83 1.95
C GLU A 121 17.60 3.16 1.34
N PRO A 122 17.20 3.24 0.06
CA PRO A 122 16.71 4.50 -0.50
C PRO A 122 15.46 5.07 0.20
N VAL A 123 14.54 4.20 0.64
CA VAL A 123 13.33 4.63 1.36
C VAL A 123 13.67 5.13 2.76
N LEU A 124 14.55 4.42 3.48
CA LEU A 124 15.01 4.84 4.81
C LEU A 124 15.77 6.18 4.75
N PHE A 125 16.66 6.30 3.77
CA PHE A 125 17.40 7.55 3.52
C PHE A 125 16.45 8.71 3.24
N ALA A 126 15.47 8.55 2.33
CA ALA A 126 14.50 9.58 2.01
C ALA A 126 13.65 9.97 3.22
N MET A 127 13.23 8.99 4.03
CA MET A 127 12.47 9.22 5.27
C MET A 127 13.27 10.05 6.27
N ARG A 128 14.52 9.71 6.50
CA ARG A 128 15.42 10.45 7.40
C ARG A 128 15.66 11.86 6.90
N THR A 129 15.96 12.01 5.60
CA THR A 129 16.19 13.31 4.98
C THR A 129 14.99 14.23 5.16
N ALA A 130 13.78 13.73 4.92
CA ALA A 130 12.55 14.52 5.09
C ALA A 130 12.30 14.88 6.58
N ALA A 131 12.53 13.93 7.51
CA ALA A 131 12.36 14.19 8.93
C ALA A 131 13.36 15.25 9.45
N LEU A 132 14.64 15.15 9.05
CA LEU A 132 15.68 16.14 9.37
C LEU A 132 15.40 17.51 8.75
N ALA A 133 14.70 17.57 7.61
CA ALA A 133 14.23 18.80 7.00
C ALA A 133 12.99 19.39 7.70
N GLY A 134 12.46 18.77 8.76
CA GLY A 134 11.35 19.29 9.55
C GLY A 134 9.97 18.79 9.14
N VAL A 135 9.87 17.84 8.20
CA VAL A 135 8.60 17.20 7.84
C VAL A 135 8.12 16.32 9.00
N ASP A 136 6.83 16.44 9.38
CA ASP A 136 6.23 15.58 10.43
C ASP A 136 6.00 14.17 9.90
N ILE A 137 6.97 13.28 10.13
CA ILE A 137 6.86 11.88 9.70
C ILE A 137 6.37 11.02 10.86
N ARG A 138 5.26 10.32 10.63
CA ARG A 138 4.67 9.40 11.58
C ARG A 138 4.56 8.00 11.01
N LEU A 139 5.06 7.02 11.76
CA LEU A 139 5.00 5.60 11.42
C LEU A 139 4.12 4.87 12.43
N LEU A 140 3.03 4.27 11.96
CA LEU A 140 2.18 3.38 12.74
C LEU A 140 2.45 1.93 12.34
N MET A 141 2.79 1.10 13.32
CA MET A 141 3.00 -0.33 13.13
C MET A 141 2.34 -1.12 14.27
N PRO A 142 2.07 -2.42 14.11
CA PRO A 142 1.53 -3.22 15.20
C PRO A 142 2.56 -3.34 16.36
N ARG A 143 2.06 -3.31 17.59
CA ARG A 143 2.91 -3.52 18.79
C ARG A 143 3.58 -4.90 18.77
N HIS A 144 2.86 -5.91 18.31
CA HIS A 144 3.35 -7.28 18.16
C HIS A 144 3.14 -7.74 16.72
N SER A 145 4.19 -8.24 16.10
CA SER A 145 4.10 -8.85 14.78
C SER A 145 3.55 -10.28 14.88
N ASP A 146 2.98 -10.76 13.78
CA ASP A 146 2.60 -12.17 13.60
C ASP A 146 3.82 -13.08 13.38
N ALA A 147 5.02 -12.49 13.16
CA ALA A 147 6.28 -13.20 12.95
C ALA A 147 7.41 -12.57 13.77
N ARG A 148 7.97 -13.30 14.74
CA ARG A 148 9.01 -12.80 15.66
C ARG A 148 10.28 -12.31 14.95
N MET A 149 10.74 -13.03 13.93
CA MET A 149 11.94 -12.62 13.19
C MET A 149 11.73 -11.29 12.47
N VAL A 150 10.53 -11.07 11.91
CA VAL A 150 10.17 -9.81 11.26
C VAL A 150 10.07 -8.68 12.27
N GLU A 151 9.57 -8.95 13.48
CA GLU A 151 9.51 -7.96 14.56
C GLU A 151 10.92 -7.49 14.95
N TRP A 152 11.86 -8.42 15.13
CA TRP A 152 13.25 -8.07 15.46
C TRP A 152 13.92 -7.28 14.33
N ALA A 153 13.78 -7.74 13.09
CA ALA A 153 14.32 -7.03 11.92
C ALA A 153 13.73 -5.62 11.78
N SER A 154 12.42 -5.46 11.98
CA SER A 154 11.79 -4.13 11.96
C SER A 154 12.36 -3.21 13.03
N ARG A 155 12.59 -3.72 14.24
CA ARG A 155 13.13 -2.92 15.36
C ARG A 155 14.54 -2.40 15.09
N SER A 156 15.37 -3.11 14.31
CA SER A 156 16.72 -2.64 13.99
C SER A 156 16.73 -1.35 13.17
N TYR A 157 15.72 -1.16 12.31
CA TYR A 157 15.57 0.07 11.51
C TYR A 157 14.90 1.22 12.27
N LEU A 158 14.15 0.93 13.36
CA LEU A 158 13.41 1.96 14.08
C LEU A 158 14.31 2.96 14.80
N MET A 159 15.45 2.51 15.34
CA MET A 159 16.36 3.39 16.06
C MET A 159 16.86 4.51 15.15
N GLU A 160 17.32 4.14 13.97
CA GLU A 160 17.84 5.10 12.98
C GLU A 160 16.76 6.08 12.50
N ALA A 161 15.52 5.62 12.33
CA ALA A 161 14.40 6.48 11.97
C ALA A 161 14.03 7.45 13.12
N ILE A 162 14.00 6.97 14.37
CA ILE A 162 13.68 7.78 15.55
C ILE A 162 14.75 8.84 15.79
N GLU A 163 16.02 8.50 15.66
CA GLU A 163 17.15 9.44 15.77
C GLU A 163 17.06 10.59 14.76
N ALA A 164 16.50 10.32 13.58
CA ALA A 164 16.24 11.35 12.57
C ALA A 164 14.98 12.20 12.85
N GLY A 165 14.18 11.87 13.87
CA GLY A 165 12.97 12.61 14.23
C GLY A 165 11.65 11.97 13.78
N VAL A 166 11.66 10.76 13.24
CA VAL A 166 10.44 10.03 12.89
C VAL A 166 9.69 9.63 14.16
N LYS A 167 8.40 9.95 14.23
CA LYS A 167 7.53 9.59 15.36
C LYS A 167 6.92 8.21 15.14
N VAL A 168 7.29 7.25 15.97
CA VAL A 168 6.81 5.86 15.88
C VAL A 168 5.67 5.62 16.85
N TYR A 169 4.57 5.06 16.34
CA TYR A 169 3.38 4.70 17.11
C TYR A 169 3.13 3.21 17.00
N LEU A 170 2.79 2.60 18.14
CA LEU A 170 2.50 1.18 18.22
C LEU A 170 1.00 0.93 18.39
N TYR A 171 0.39 0.29 17.42
CA TYR A 171 -1.02 -0.08 17.47
C TYR A 171 -1.26 -1.22 18.45
N THR A 172 -2.11 -1.00 19.45
CA THR A 172 -2.40 -1.94 20.55
C THR A 172 -3.74 -2.65 20.40
N GLY A 173 -4.60 -2.21 19.44
CA GLY A 173 -5.94 -2.78 19.24
C GLY A 173 -6.00 -4.13 18.53
N GLY A 174 -4.84 -4.78 18.30
CA GLY A 174 -4.69 -6.04 17.58
C GLY A 174 -3.56 -5.99 16.57
N PHE A 175 -3.68 -6.75 15.48
CA PHE A 175 -2.69 -6.74 14.40
C PHE A 175 -3.16 -5.80 13.27
N ASN A 176 -2.47 -4.69 13.10
CA ASN A 176 -2.69 -3.78 11.98
C ASN A 176 -1.89 -4.25 10.77
N HIS A 177 -2.59 -4.72 9.74
CA HIS A 177 -1.98 -5.20 8.49
C HIS A 177 -2.15 -4.20 7.33
N SER A 178 -2.57 -2.97 7.60
CA SER A 178 -2.69 -1.91 6.60
C SER A 178 -1.33 -1.52 6.03
N LYS A 179 -1.32 -1.13 4.77
CA LYS A 179 -0.17 -0.56 4.06
C LYS A 179 -0.65 0.71 3.40
N LEU A 180 -0.40 1.81 4.09
CA LEU A 180 -0.86 3.14 3.70
C LEU A 180 0.28 4.13 3.79
N LEU A 181 0.22 5.13 2.94
CA LEU A 181 1.01 6.34 3.03
C LEU A 181 0.09 7.51 2.66
N VAL A 182 0.10 8.54 3.49
CA VAL A 182 -0.58 9.81 3.25
C VAL A 182 0.45 10.92 3.39
N SER A 183 0.51 11.80 2.43
CA SER A 183 1.45 12.91 2.43
C SER A 183 0.74 14.17 2.01
N ASP A 184 0.92 15.24 2.73
CA ASP A 184 0.32 16.54 2.50
C ASP A 184 -1.13 16.44 1.96
N ASP A 185 -1.85 17.51 1.80
CA ASP A 185 -3.23 17.43 1.30
C ASP A 185 -3.34 17.50 -0.24
N ASN A 186 -2.21 17.40 -0.93
CA ASN A 186 -2.09 17.68 -2.37
C ASN A 186 -1.63 16.48 -3.24
N LEU A 187 -1.64 15.27 -2.70
CA LEU A 187 -1.30 14.05 -3.45
C LEU A 187 -2.45 13.07 -3.46
#